data_ed9b0b0ff5aab239e12fe208b7182efc
#
_entry.id   ed9b0b0ff5aab239e12fe208b7182efc
#
_cell.length_a   1.000
_cell.length_b   1.000
_cell.length_c   1.000
_cell.angle_alpha   90.00
_cell.angle_beta   90.00
_cell.angle_gamma   90.00
#
_symmetry.space_group_name_H-M   'P 1'
#
loop_
_entity.id
_entity.type
_entity.pdbx_description
1 polymer ?
#
loop_
_entity_poly.entity_id
_entity_poly.type
_entity_poly.pdbx_seq_one_letter_code
_entity_poly.pdbx_strand_id
1 'polypeptide(L)'
;MAFKNPYKFNRDHIKKSDMIGGYGAGRVLVAKQLKEDLKELYFDGVEEYFYQAQDNITPMVSILKETFQTLWDDGRVDYKWTLPDGFVAHLRPEETVEIEVNPFGGLPISMIARAINPTTRNTTLGVSIIHSVDGFIARELVNRCNHNEETLMKTLVELD
;
A
#
# COMPACT_ATOMS: atom_id res chain seq x y z
N MET A 1 -4.42 -29.21 6.33
CA MET A 1 -3.75 -29.89 5.20
C MET A 1 -2.58 -29.05 4.79
N ALA A 2 -1.34 -29.56 4.85
CA ALA A 2 -0.19 -28.81 4.38
C ALA A 2 -0.24 -28.78 2.83
N PHE A 3 -0.28 -27.60 2.27
CA PHE A 3 -0.25 -27.39 0.83
C PHE A 3 1.10 -27.88 0.29
N LYS A 4 1.12 -29.00 -0.42
CA LYS A 4 2.30 -29.42 -1.17
C LYS A 4 2.41 -28.51 -2.39
N ASN A 5 3.38 -27.59 -2.37
CA ASN A 5 3.72 -26.79 -3.54
C ASN A 5 4.44 -27.68 -4.58
N PRO A 6 3.76 -28.15 -5.64
CA PRO A 6 4.37 -29.05 -6.61
C PRO A 6 5.39 -28.36 -7.52
N TYR A 7 5.38 -27.02 -7.56
CA TYR A 7 6.13 -26.21 -8.54
C TYR A 7 7.39 -25.55 -7.98
N LYS A 8 7.76 -25.83 -6.73
CA LYS A 8 8.94 -25.25 -6.05
C LYS A 8 9.01 -23.71 -6.05
N PHE A 9 7.87 -23.03 -6.10
CA PHE A 9 7.83 -21.57 -5.93
C PHE A 9 8.27 -21.21 -4.53
N ASN A 10 9.12 -20.21 -4.44
CA ASN A 10 9.48 -19.58 -3.17
C ASN A 10 8.73 -18.23 -3.04
N ARG A 11 8.82 -17.62 -1.87
CA ARG A 11 8.20 -16.33 -1.57
C ARG A 11 8.62 -15.23 -2.56
N ASP A 12 9.89 -15.24 -2.98
CA ASP A 12 10.44 -14.16 -3.80
C ASP A 12 9.85 -14.17 -5.22
N HIS A 13 9.42 -15.34 -5.72
CA HIS A 13 8.79 -15.48 -7.02
C HIS A 13 7.37 -14.88 -7.10
N ILE A 14 6.66 -14.75 -5.97
CA ILE A 14 5.26 -14.32 -5.97
C ILE A 14 5.03 -13.04 -5.15
N LYS A 15 6.04 -12.60 -4.39
CA LYS A 15 5.93 -11.48 -3.45
C LYS A 15 5.39 -10.20 -4.11
N LYS A 16 5.92 -9.82 -5.27
CA LYS A 16 5.51 -8.58 -5.95
C LYS A 16 4.08 -8.70 -6.47
N SER A 17 3.75 -9.82 -7.12
CA SER A 17 2.41 -10.09 -7.63
C SER A 17 1.36 -10.08 -6.52
N ASP A 18 1.68 -10.66 -5.37
CA ASP A 18 0.82 -10.67 -4.19
C ASP A 18 0.65 -9.26 -3.60
N MET A 19 1.73 -8.50 -3.48
CA MET A 19 1.68 -7.12 -2.99
C MET A 19 0.82 -6.21 -3.87
N ILE A 20 1.03 -6.21 -5.20
CA ILE A 20 0.24 -5.36 -6.09
C ILE A 20 -1.24 -5.79 -6.14
N GLY A 21 -1.52 -7.09 -6.06
CA GLY A 21 -2.88 -7.63 -5.92
C GLY A 21 -3.54 -7.16 -4.61
N GLY A 22 -2.81 -7.22 -3.50
CA GLY A 22 -3.24 -6.70 -2.20
C GLY A 22 -3.56 -5.21 -2.22
N TYR A 23 -2.79 -4.42 -2.97
CA TYR A 23 -3.04 -2.98 -3.16
C TYR A 23 -4.14 -2.64 -4.17
N GLY A 24 -4.85 -3.64 -4.69
CA GLY A 24 -6.02 -3.43 -5.56
C GLY A 24 -5.70 -3.37 -7.04
N ALA A 25 -4.53 -3.83 -7.48
CA ALA A 25 -4.24 -3.99 -8.90
C ALA A 25 -5.23 -4.96 -9.55
N GLY A 26 -5.64 -4.62 -10.78
CA GLY A 26 -6.51 -5.49 -11.57
C GLY A 26 -5.79 -6.78 -12.01
N ARG A 27 -6.55 -7.84 -12.26
CA ARG A 27 -6.02 -9.17 -12.63
C ARG A 27 -5.02 -9.13 -13.79
N VAL A 28 -5.24 -8.30 -14.79
CA VAL A 28 -4.33 -8.17 -15.95
C VAL A 28 -2.93 -7.69 -15.53
N LEU A 29 -2.86 -6.74 -14.60
CA LEU A 29 -1.59 -6.21 -14.12
C LEU A 29 -0.86 -7.24 -13.25
N VAL A 30 -1.59 -7.92 -12.37
CA VAL A 30 -1.06 -9.02 -11.54
C VAL A 30 -0.53 -10.14 -12.41
N ALA A 31 -1.27 -10.56 -13.44
CA ALA A 31 -0.85 -11.59 -14.39
C ALA A 31 0.44 -11.21 -15.14
N LYS A 32 0.53 -9.95 -15.58
CA LYS A 32 1.77 -9.44 -16.20
C LYS A 32 2.95 -9.50 -15.25
N GLN A 33 2.78 -9.07 -14.00
CA GLN A 33 3.83 -9.10 -12.99
C GLN A 33 4.24 -10.54 -12.66
N LEU A 34 3.26 -11.45 -12.55
CA LEU A 34 3.52 -12.87 -12.28
C LEU A 34 4.36 -13.50 -13.41
N LYS A 35 4.08 -13.14 -14.65
CA LYS A 35 4.89 -13.54 -15.81
C LYS A 35 6.35 -13.06 -15.70
N GLU A 36 6.53 -11.81 -15.30
CA GLU A 36 7.85 -11.22 -15.14
C GLU A 36 8.63 -11.85 -13.97
N ASP A 37 7.96 -12.16 -12.87
CA ASP A 37 8.57 -12.71 -11.67
C ASP A 37 8.94 -14.21 -11.83
N LEU A 38 8.08 -14.97 -12.49
CA LEU A 38 8.29 -16.43 -12.70
C LEU A 38 9.23 -16.75 -13.85
N LYS A 39 9.29 -15.91 -14.88
CA LYS A 39 10.15 -16.13 -16.06
C LYS A 39 10.05 -17.58 -16.62
N GLU A 40 11.13 -18.34 -16.45
CA GLU A 40 11.22 -19.73 -16.91
C GLU A 40 10.32 -20.72 -16.12
N LEU A 41 9.90 -20.34 -14.93
CA LEU A 41 8.97 -21.14 -14.12
C LEU A 41 7.50 -20.89 -14.47
N TYR A 42 7.24 -19.95 -15.38
CA TYR A 42 5.90 -19.66 -15.83
C TYR A 42 5.33 -20.82 -16.66
N PHE A 43 4.09 -21.19 -16.39
CA PHE A 43 3.35 -22.19 -17.16
C PHE A 43 1.89 -21.76 -17.35
N ASP A 44 1.23 -22.24 -18.37
CA ASP A 44 -0.16 -21.94 -18.65
C ASP A 44 -1.06 -22.44 -17.50
N GLY A 45 -1.86 -21.54 -16.94
CA GLY A 45 -2.72 -21.82 -15.80
C GLY A 45 -2.13 -21.46 -14.43
N VAL A 46 -0.87 -21.02 -14.36
CA VAL A 46 -0.28 -20.54 -13.09
C VAL A 46 -1.06 -19.37 -12.50
N GLU A 47 -1.66 -18.55 -13.32
CA GLU A 47 -2.47 -17.40 -12.92
C GLU A 47 -3.72 -17.85 -12.14
N GLU A 48 -4.42 -18.86 -12.66
CA GLU A 48 -5.59 -19.41 -11.99
C GLU A 48 -5.22 -20.05 -10.66
N TYR A 49 -4.11 -20.77 -10.61
CA TYR A 49 -3.57 -21.33 -9.38
C TYR A 49 -3.19 -20.27 -8.36
N PHE A 50 -2.58 -19.16 -8.81
CA PHE A 50 -2.24 -18.03 -7.98
C PHE A 50 -3.50 -17.37 -7.38
N TYR A 51 -4.54 -17.15 -8.20
CA TYR A 51 -5.79 -16.56 -7.72
C TYR A 51 -6.54 -17.47 -6.77
N GLN A 52 -6.59 -18.78 -7.03
CA GLN A 52 -7.18 -19.74 -6.09
C GLN A 52 -6.45 -19.76 -4.75
N ALA A 53 -5.12 -19.70 -4.76
CA ALA A 53 -4.32 -19.60 -3.55
C ALA A 53 -4.58 -18.28 -2.81
N GLN A 54 -4.68 -17.17 -3.54
CA GLN A 54 -4.99 -15.86 -3.02
C GLN A 54 -6.40 -15.82 -2.42
N ASP A 55 -7.41 -16.34 -3.07
CA ASP A 55 -8.78 -16.42 -2.57
C ASP A 55 -8.89 -17.23 -1.27
N ASN A 56 -8.09 -18.27 -1.11
CA ASN A 56 -8.03 -19.07 0.11
C ASN A 56 -7.34 -18.35 1.29
N ILE A 57 -6.37 -17.50 0.99
CA ILE A 57 -5.59 -16.74 2.00
C ILE A 57 -6.27 -15.41 2.33
N THR A 58 -7.13 -14.91 1.46
CA THR A 58 -7.54 -13.51 1.40
C THR A 58 -9.02 -13.17 1.64
N PRO A 59 -9.85 -13.96 2.34
CA PRO A 59 -11.17 -13.44 2.74
C PRO A 59 -11.04 -12.12 3.51
N MET A 60 -9.98 -11.96 4.29
CA MET A 60 -9.70 -10.76 5.06
C MET A 60 -9.34 -9.56 4.18
N VAL A 61 -8.57 -9.74 3.11
CA VAL A 61 -8.23 -8.65 2.18
C VAL A 61 -9.45 -8.21 1.38
N SER A 62 -10.31 -9.12 0.96
CA SER A 62 -11.57 -8.77 0.30
C SER A 62 -12.49 -7.96 1.22
N ILE A 63 -12.65 -8.38 2.47
CA ILE A 63 -13.42 -7.66 3.48
C ILE A 63 -12.83 -6.26 3.72
N LEU A 64 -11.51 -6.14 3.84
CA LEU A 64 -10.84 -4.85 3.99
C LEU A 64 -11.05 -3.95 2.77
N LYS A 65 -10.94 -4.50 1.56
CA LYS A 65 -11.21 -3.74 0.32
C LYS A 65 -12.64 -3.24 0.27
N GLU A 66 -13.61 -4.08 0.54
CA GLU A 66 -15.03 -3.70 0.59
C GLU A 66 -15.28 -2.64 1.66
N THR A 67 -14.70 -2.82 2.85
CA THR A 67 -14.80 -1.82 3.93
C THR A 67 -14.21 -0.48 3.51
N PHE A 68 -13.03 -0.47 2.87
CA PHE A 68 -12.43 0.77 2.38
C PHE A 68 -13.22 1.40 1.24
N GLN A 69 -13.86 0.59 0.39
CA GLN A 69 -14.74 1.10 -0.65
C GLN A 69 -15.98 1.77 -0.07
N THR A 70 -16.56 1.23 1.00
CA THR A 70 -17.71 1.84 1.67
C THR A 70 -17.36 3.11 2.42
N LEU A 71 -16.11 3.28 2.83
CA LEU A 71 -15.61 4.50 3.48
C LEU A 71 -15.30 5.62 2.48
N TRP A 72 -15.16 5.27 1.21
CA TRP A 72 -14.94 6.25 0.15
C TRP A 72 -16.24 6.94 -0.18
N ASP A 73 -16.24 8.26 -0.07
CA ASP A 73 -17.37 9.11 -0.40
C ASP A 73 -17.00 9.98 -1.61
N ASP A 74 -17.73 9.79 -2.70
CA ASP A 74 -17.52 10.57 -3.93
C ASP A 74 -17.80 12.07 -3.65
N GLY A 75 -16.80 12.88 -3.89
CA GLY A 75 -16.85 14.31 -3.61
C GLY A 75 -16.19 14.73 -2.29
N ARG A 76 -15.81 13.79 -1.43
CA ARG A 76 -15.04 14.11 -0.25
C ARG A 76 -13.60 14.44 -0.64
N VAL A 77 -13.09 15.55 -0.15
CA VAL A 77 -11.79 16.11 -0.51
C VAL A 77 -10.74 15.95 0.59
N ASP A 78 -11.13 15.40 1.73
CA ASP A 78 -10.25 15.34 2.91
C ASP A 78 -10.59 14.12 3.78
N TYR A 79 -9.65 13.21 3.89
CA TYR A 79 -9.75 12.02 4.74
C TYR A 79 -8.70 12.11 5.84
N LYS A 80 -9.13 11.96 7.09
CA LYS A 80 -8.26 11.96 8.26
C LYS A 80 -8.58 10.79 9.15
N TRP A 81 -7.54 10.14 9.69
CA TRP A 81 -7.67 9.11 10.72
C TRP A 81 -6.49 9.18 11.68
N THR A 82 -6.73 8.77 12.91
CA THR A 82 -5.71 8.78 13.97
C THR A 82 -5.27 7.37 14.25
N LEU A 83 -3.97 7.15 14.28
CA LEU A 83 -3.33 5.89 14.63
C LEU A 83 -3.20 5.74 16.16
N PRO A 84 -2.96 4.53 16.69
CA PRO A 84 -2.88 4.29 18.14
C PRO A 84 -1.81 5.10 18.86
N ASP A 85 -0.74 5.50 18.16
CA ASP A 85 0.33 6.37 18.66
C ASP A 85 -0.03 7.87 18.66
N GLY A 86 -1.26 8.22 18.30
CA GLY A 86 -1.73 9.60 18.20
C GLY A 86 -1.34 10.30 16.89
N PHE A 87 -0.60 9.63 15.99
CA PHE A 87 -0.28 10.22 14.69
C PHE A 87 -1.55 10.36 13.84
N VAL A 88 -1.76 11.55 13.30
CA VAL A 88 -2.89 11.85 12.42
C VAL A 88 -2.45 11.68 10.96
N ALA A 89 -2.93 10.62 10.33
CA ALA A 89 -2.75 10.42 8.90
C ALA A 89 -3.79 11.24 8.12
N HIS A 90 -3.38 11.73 6.96
CA HIS A 90 -4.18 12.63 6.15
C HIS A 90 -4.03 12.27 4.67
N LEU A 91 -5.15 12.13 3.98
CA LEU A 91 -5.21 11.90 2.55
C LEU A 91 -6.06 12.96 1.88
N ARG A 92 -5.46 13.69 0.93
CA ARG A 92 -6.17 14.54 -0.04
C ARG A 92 -6.04 13.93 -1.42
N PRO A 93 -7.14 13.67 -2.11
CA PRO A 93 -7.08 13.24 -3.49
C PRO A 93 -6.65 14.43 -4.38
N GLU A 94 -5.38 14.46 -4.75
CA GLU A 94 -4.79 15.50 -5.58
C GLU A 94 -4.38 14.94 -6.94
N GLU A 95 -4.52 15.74 -7.97
CA GLU A 95 -3.96 15.48 -9.29
C GLU A 95 -3.06 16.63 -9.73
N THR A 96 -2.13 16.32 -10.59
CA THR A 96 -1.26 17.33 -11.20
C THR A 96 -1.95 17.88 -12.44
N VAL A 97 -2.19 19.17 -12.45
CA VAL A 97 -2.82 19.88 -13.56
C VAL A 97 -1.82 20.85 -14.16
N GLU A 98 -1.68 20.82 -15.46
CA GLU A 98 -0.92 21.83 -16.19
C GLU A 98 -1.84 23.02 -16.49
N ILE A 99 -1.41 24.21 -16.05
CA ILE A 99 -2.14 25.46 -16.22
C ILE A 99 -1.30 26.36 -17.11
N GLU A 100 -1.86 26.80 -18.22
CA GLU A 100 -1.25 27.86 -19.04
C GLU A 100 -1.64 29.23 -18.50
N VAL A 101 -0.66 30.01 -18.14
CA VAL A 101 -0.83 31.38 -17.66
C VAL A 101 -0.22 32.35 -18.66
N ASN A 102 -1.01 33.31 -19.06
CA ASN A 102 -0.55 34.38 -19.97
C ASN A 102 -0.59 35.74 -19.25
N PRO A 103 0.41 36.04 -18.40
CA PRO A 103 0.31 37.14 -17.43
C PRO A 103 0.31 38.53 -18.04
N PHE A 104 0.77 38.69 -19.30
CA PHE A 104 0.90 40.01 -19.91
C PHE A 104 0.53 40.02 -21.40
N GLY A 105 -0.25 39.06 -21.88
CA GLY A 105 -0.59 38.96 -23.32
C GLY A 105 0.57 38.57 -24.21
N GLY A 106 1.67 38.08 -23.63
CA GLY A 106 2.86 37.57 -24.32
C GLY A 106 2.82 36.06 -24.57
N LEU A 107 3.98 35.42 -24.47
CA LEU A 107 4.07 33.96 -24.59
C LEU A 107 3.44 33.27 -23.37
N PRO A 108 2.63 32.20 -23.55
CA PRO A 108 2.07 31.45 -22.45
C PRO A 108 3.17 30.74 -21.65
N ILE A 109 3.03 30.72 -20.35
CA ILE A 109 3.91 30.00 -19.41
C ILE A 109 3.12 28.84 -18.86
N SER A 110 3.60 27.62 -19.10
CA SER A 110 3.04 26.42 -18.48
C SER A 110 3.51 26.30 -17.02
N MET A 111 2.56 26.21 -16.11
CA MET A 111 2.80 25.96 -14.70
C MET A 111 2.15 24.64 -14.26
N ILE A 112 2.88 23.87 -13.47
CA ILE A 112 2.35 22.66 -12.85
C ILE A 112 1.73 23.05 -11.51
N ALA A 113 0.43 22.83 -11.37
CA ALA A 113 -0.32 23.04 -10.12
C ALA A 113 -0.89 21.71 -9.60
N ARG A 114 -1.15 21.66 -8.30
CA ARG A 114 -1.91 20.56 -7.69
C ARG A 114 -3.35 21.00 -7.50
N ALA A 115 -4.26 20.27 -8.09
CA ALA A 115 -5.69 20.46 -7.93
C ALA A 115 -6.30 19.30 -7.11
N ILE A 116 -7.32 19.60 -6.32
CA ILE A 116 -8.05 18.56 -5.60
C ILE A 116 -8.97 17.87 -6.61
N ASN A 117 -8.82 16.54 -6.75
CA ASN A 117 -9.67 15.72 -7.60
C ASN A 117 -10.40 14.67 -6.77
N PRO A 118 -11.66 14.90 -6.41
CA PRO A 118 -12.46 13.97 -5.60
C PRO A 118 -12.79 12.65 -6.33
N THR A 119 -12.56 12.57 -7.63
CA THR A 119 -12.84 11.37 -8.44
C THR A 119 -11.67 10.38 -8.52
N THR A 120 -10.55 10.65 -7.81
CA THR A 120 -9.46 9.68 -7.72
C THR A 120 -9.95 8.36 -7.14
N ARG A 121 -9.37 7.27 -7.65
CA ARG A 121 -9.83 5.90 -7.38
C ARG A 121 -9.90 5.60 -5.87
N ASN A 122 -10.97 4.96 -5.44
CA ASN A 122 -11.20 4.46 -4.09
C ASN A 122 -10.06 3.56 -3.53
N THR A 123 -9.28 2.92 -4.39
CA THR A 123 -8.11 2.12 -4.00
C THR A 123 -7.04 2.94 -3.27
N THR A 124 -6.94 4.23 -3.54
CA THR A 124 -5.94 5.14 -2.93
C THR A 124 -6.14 5.24 -1.41
N LEU A 125 -7.38 5.29 -0.94
CA LEU A 125 -7.66 5.35 0.49
C LEU A 125 -7.18 4.08 1.22
N GLY A 126 -7.51 2.91 0.68
CA GLY A 126 -7.10 1.63 1.27
C GLY A 126 -5.57 1.49 1.36
N VAL A 127 -4.86 1.83 0.28
CA VAL A 127 -3.39 1.82 0.25
C VAL A 127 -2.80 2.79 1.27
N SER A 128 -3.36 4.01 1.38
CA SER A 128 -2.89 5.01 2.34
C SER A 128 -3.10 4.59 3.79
N ILE A 129 -4.21 3.91 4.09
CA ILE A 129 -4.46 3.35 5.43
C ILE A 129 -3.42 2.26 5.73
N ILE A 130 -3.18 1.32 4.81
CA ILE A 130 -2.18 0.26 4.99
C ILE A 130 -0.79 0.87 5.23
N HIS A 131 -0.35 1.82 4.41
CA HIS A 131 0.94 2.49 4.59
C HIS A 131 1.04 3.25 5.92
N SER A 132 -0.06 3.82 6.41
CA SER A 132 -0.06 4.50 7.70
C SER A 132 0.11 3.52 8.86
N VAL A 133 -0.46 2.32 8.75
CA VAL A 133 -0.27 1.23 9.72
C VAL A 133 1.16 0.71 9.70
N ASP A 134 1.76 0.52 8.52
CA ASP A 134 3.17 0.15 8.38
C ASP A 134 4.08 1.20 9.05
N GLY A 135 3.80 2.48 8.83
CA GLY A 135 4.50 3.58 9.48
C GLY A 135 4.33 3.58 11.01
N PHE A 136 3.14 3.25 11.51
CA PHE A 136 2.91 3.07 12.95
C PHE A 136 3.74 1.93 13.52
N ILE A 137 3.75 0.76 12.87
CA ILE A 137 4.55 -0.39 13.31
C ILE A 137 6.04 -0.02 13.37
N ALA A 138 6.55 0.68 12.36
CA ALA A 138 7.94 1.12 12.33
C ALA A 138 8.28 2.08 13.48
N ARG A 139 7.42 3.07 13.76
CA ARG A 139 7.62 4.01 14.90
C ARG A 139 7.56 3.28 16.24
N GLU A 140 6.61 2.36 16.40
CA GLU A 140 6.47 1.58 17.61
C GLU A 140 7.69 0.67 17.84
N LEU A 141 8.25 0.09 16.77
CA LEU A 141 9.48 -0.69 16.84
C LEU A 141 10.66 0.17 17.33
N VAL A 142 10.84 1.36 16.76
CA VAL A 142 11.89 2.29 17.17
C VAL A 142 11.73 2.70 18.64
N ASN A 143 10.50 3.01 19.06
CA ASN A 143 10.21 3.37 20.44
C ASN A 143 10.58 2.24 21.42
N ARG A 144 10.23 1.01 21.07
CA ARG A 144 10.57 -0.17 21.90
C ARG A 144 12.08 -0.45 21.92
N CYS A 145 12.79 -0.25 20.83
CA CYS A 145 14.24 -0.38 20.80
C CYS A 145 14.92 0.67 21.67
N ASN A 146 14.48 1.93 21.60
CA ASN A 146 15.02 3.01 22.44
C ASN A 146 14.76 2.78 23.94
N HIS A 147 13.59 2.24 24.29
CA HIS A 147 13.29 1.86 25.69
C HIS A 147 14.21 0.78 26.23
N ASN A 148 14.59 -0.18 25.38
CA ASN A 148 15.52 -1.23 25.78
C ASN A 148 16.92 -0.69 26.06
N GLU A 149 17.37 0.32 25.33
CA GLU A 149 18.68 0.95 25.51
C GLU A 149 18.74 1.71 26.86
N GLU A 150 17.71 2.46 27.22
CA GLU A 150 17.61 3.13 28.53
C GLU A 150 17.55 2.11 29.69
N THR A 151 16.83 1.02 29.51
CA THR A 151 16.73 -0.03 30.53
C THR A 151 18.06 -0.73 30.70
N LEU A 152 18.78 -1.03 29.62
CA LEU A 152 20.13 -1.61 29.65
C LEU A 152 21.13 -0.66 30.34
N MET A 153 21.09 0.64 30.06
CA MET A 153 21.97 1.61 30.69
C MET A 153 21.67 1.77 32.19
N LYS A 154 20.40 1.76 32.59
CA LYS A 154 20.03 1.76 34.00
C LYS A 154 20.51 0.51 34.74
N THR A 155 20.35 -0.66 34.13
CA THR A 155 20.77 -1.94 34.70
C THR A 155 22.32 -2.01 34.83
N LEU A 156 23.06 -1.43 33.87
CA LEU A 156 24.52 -1.37 33.93
C LEU A 156 25.03 -0.43 35.03
N VAL A 157 24.32 0.66 35.29
CA VAL A 157 24.67 1.62 36.37
C VAL A 157 24.34 1.07 37.75
N GLU A 158 23.37 0.15 37.87
CA GLU A 158 23.02 -0.50 39.14
C GLU A 158 23.93 -1.68 39.51
N LEU A 159 24.80 -2.10 38.58
CA LEU A 159 25.76 -3.21 38.78
C LEU A 159 27.18 -2.74 39.11
N ASP A 160 27.48 -1.45 39.10
CA ASP A 160 28.70 -0.81 39.58
C ASP A 160 28.53 -0.27 41.02
#